data_ebf9f1a4d2a0123c28c1ab991e33eb9f
#
_entry.id   ebf9f1a4d2a0123c28c1ab991e33eb9f
#
_cell.length_a   1.000
_cell.length_b   1.000
_cell.length_c   1.000
_cell.angle_alpha   90.00
_cell.angle_beta   90.00
_cell.angle_gamma   90.00
#
_symmetry.space_group_name_H-M   'P 1'
#
loop_
_entity.id
_entity.type
_entity.pdbx_description
1 polymer ?
#
loop_
_entity_poly.entity_id
_entity_poly.type
_entity_poly.pdbx_seq_one_letter_code
_entity_poly.pdbx_strand_id
1 'polypeptide(L)'
;RYRKSVPNKNQLVITISQSGETLDTIEALKHAKKIGHKKTLAICNVQESAIARTSKLVFYTRAGIEIGVASTKAFTTQLVSLFILTVTLAKNKKIMNKKIEKKYLEDLRCLVGGIQSALNLEPQIKQWAKHFSNKEHALFLGRGIHYPIALEGALKLKEISYVHAEAYPAGELKHGPLAL
;
A
#
# COMPACT_ATOMS: atom_id res chain seq x y z
N ARG A 1 -15.74 -3.40 10.16
CA ARG A 1 -17.16 -3.79 10.01
C ARG A 1 -17.65 -4.64 11.18
N TYR A 2 -16.89 -5.62 11.60
CA TYR A 2 -17.32 -6.63 12.60
C TYR A 2 -16.94 -6.27 14.05
N ARG A 3 -16.16 -5.24 14.27
CA ARG A 3 -15.76 -4.82 15.63
C ARG A 3 -16.63 -3.67 16.11
N LYS A 4 -17.07 -3.75 17.36
CA LYS A 4 -17.64 -2.60 18.06
C LYS A 4 -16.50 -1.64 18.38
N SER A 5 -16.56 -0.42 17.87
CA SER A 5 -15.60 0.63 18.15
C SER A 5 -16.30 1.83 18.80
N VAL A 6 -15.59 2.48 19.71
CA VAL A 6 -16.06 3.73 20.32
C VAL A 6 -15.50 4.89 19.49
N PRO A 7 -16.35 5.73 18.89
CA PRO A 7 -15.87 6.82 18.07
C PRO A 7 -15.22 7.90 18.94
N ASN A 8 -14.08 8.41 18.45
CA ASN A 8 -13.46 9.60 19.01
C ASN A 8 -13.62 10.75 18.00
N LYS A 9 -14.18 11.88 18.44
CA LYS A 9 -14.44 13.06 17.59
C LYS A 9 -13.18 13.64 16.95
N ASN A 10 -12.00 13.36 17.52
CA ASN A 10 -10.71 13.87 17.04
C ASN A 10 -9.98 12.89 16.12
N GLN A 11 -10.54 11.71 15.85
CA GLN A 11 -9.95 10.76 14.93
C GLN A 11 -10.26 11.09 13.48
N LEU A 12 -9.27 10.89 12.62
CA LEU A 12 -9.40 10.88 11.17
C LEU A 12 -9.49 9.41 10.71
N VAL A 13 -10.54 9.09 9.99
CA VAL A 13 -10.68 7.80 9.30
C VAL A 13 -10.07 7.94 7.91
N ILE A 14 -9.07 7.12 7.61
CA ILE A 14 -8.43 7.08 6.30
C ILE A 14 -8.83 5.77 5.62
N THR A 15 -9.40 5.85 4.43
CA THR A 15 -9.67 4.70 3.56
C THR A 15 -8.70 4.74 2.39
N ILE A 16 -8.16 3.57 2.04
CA ILE A 16 -7.22 3.41 0.93
C ILE A 16 -7.83 2.41 -0.04
N SER A 17 -7.93 2.80 -1.30
CA SER A 17 -8.49 1.94 -2.34
C SER A 17 -7.96 2.38 -3.71
N GLN A 18 -7.70 1.42 -4.60
CA GLN A 18 -7.37 1.74 -5.98
C GLN A 18 -8.63 2.16 -6.75
N SER A 19 -9.63 1.29 -6.81
CA SER A 19 -10.87 1.52 -7.56
C SER A 19 -11.86 2.46 -6.86
N GLY A 20 -11.80 2.51 -5.52
CA GLY A 20 -12.80 3.18 -4.71
C GLY A 20 -14.17 2.51 -4.69
N GLU A 21 -14.28 1.27 -5.21
CA GLU A 21 -15.51 0.49 -5.28
C GLU A 21 -15.45 -0.79 -4.44
N THR A 22 -14.42 -0.97 -3.61
CA THR A 22 -14.27 -2.13 -2.73
C THR A 22 -15.37 -2.12 -1.67
N LEU A 23 -16.30 -3.07 -1.75
CA LEU A 23 -17.51 -3.11 -0.92
C LEU A 23 -17.21 -3.08 0.57
N ASP A 24 -16.29 -3.90 1.05
CA ASP A 24 -15.94 -3.94 2.47
C ASP A 24 -15.38 -2.60 2.96
N THR A 25 -14.61 -1.90 2.14
CA THR A 25 -14.07 -0.57 2.48
C THR A 25 -15.17 0.49 2.50
N ILE A 26 -16.10 0.44 1.54
CA ILE A 26 -17.27 1.33 1.48
C ILE A 26 -18.13 1.14 2.74
N GLU A 27 -18.45 -0.09 3.07
CA GLU A 27 -19.27 -0.41 4.24
C GLU A 27 -18.56 -0.05 5.56
N ALA A 28 -17.23 -0.25 5.65
CA ALA A 28 -16.45 0.20 6.80
C ALA A 28 -16.50 1.74 6.95
N LEU A 29 -16.40 2.48 5.85
CA LEU A 29 -16.50 3.94 5.84
C LEU A 29 -17.90 4.41 6.26
N LYS A 30 -18.97 3.80 5.71
CA LYS A 30 -20.34 4.09 6.08
C LYS A 30 -20.58 3.81 7.57
N HIS A 31 -20.11 2.66 8.05
CA HIS A 31 -20.20 2.30 9.46
C HIS A 31 -19.47 3.32 10.34
N ALA A 32 -18.25 3.70 10.01
CA ALA A 32 -17.50 4.72 10.74
C ALA A 32 -18.28 6.04 10.83
N LYS A 33 -18.89 6.49 9.74
CA LYS A 33 -19.74 7.69 9.74
C LYS A 33 -20.98 7.52 10.61
N LYS A 34 -21.64 6.36 10.53
CA LYS A 34 -22.84 6.04 11.35
C LYS A 34 -22.57 6.09 12.85
N ILE A 35 -21.40 5.61 13.29
CA ILE A 35 -21.01 5.64 14.72
C ILE A 35 -20.42 6.99 15.15
N GLY A 36 -20.34 8.00 14.28
CA GLY A 36 -20.03 9.38 14.64
C GLY A 36 -18.66 9.91 14.22
N HIS A 37 -17.87 9.16 13.42
CA HIS A 37 -16.65 9.71 12.82
C HIS A 37 -17.00 10.74 11.73
N LYS A 38 -16.65 12.01 11.96
CA LYS A 38 -16.99 13.12 11.05
C LYS A 38 -15.84 13.46 10.09
N LYS A 39 -14.61 13.07 10.42
CA LYS A 39 -13.41 13.40 9.63
C LYS A 39 -13.00 12.16 8.85
N THR A 40 -13.15 12.19 7.53
CA THR A 40 -12.81 11.09 6.63
C THR A 40 -11.96 11.57 5.48
N LEU A 41 -10.93 10.81 5.15
CA LEU A 41 -10.04 11.02 4.02
C LEU A 41 -9.96 9.74 3.20
N ALA A 42 -10.21 9.83 1.91
CA ALA A 42 -9.91 8.73 0.99
C ALA A 42 -8.57 8.97 0.29
N ILE A 43 -7.74 7.93 0.21
CA ILE A 43 -6.63 7.86 -0.74
C ILE A 43 -7.10 6.91 -1.83
N CYS A 44 -7.39 7.45 -3.02
CA CYS A 44 -8.06 6.72 -4.09
C CYS A 44 -7.50 7.11 -5.46
N ASN A 45 -7.51 6.17 -6.41
CA ASN A 45 -7.05 6.46 -7.77
C ASN A 45 -8.20 6.91 -8.67
N VAL A 46 -9.37 6.24 -8.57
CA VAL A 46 -10.50 6.53 -9.45
C VAL A 46 -11.32 7.71 -8.92
N GLN A 47 -11.46 8.73 -9.76
CA GLN A 47 -12.31 9.88 -9.49
C GLN A 47 -13.78 9.42 -9.48
N GLU A 48 -14.64 10.18 -8.77
CA GLU A 48 -16.09 9.93 -8.69
C GLU A 48 -16.51 8.52 -8.21
N SER A 49 -15.56 7.75 -7.66
CA SER A 49 -15.87 6.45 -7.07
C SER A 49 -16.72 6.57 -5.79
N ALA A 50 -17.35 5.47 -5.39
CA ALA A 50 -18.22 5.45 -4.20
C ALA A 50 -17.49 5.90 -2.92
N ILE A 51 -16.22 5.47 -2.72
CA ILE A 51 -15.39 5.91 -1.60
C ILE A 51 -15.08 7.40 -1.71
N ALA A 52 -14.74 7.91 -2.91
CA ALA A 52 -14.46 9.32 -3.13
C ALA A 52 -15.68 10.19 -2.81
N ARG A 53 -16.84 9.84 -3.32
CA ARG A 53 -18.10 10.58 -3.05
C ARG A 53 -18.53 10.48 -1.58
N THR A 54 -18.22 9.40 -0.90
CA THR A 54 -18.62 9.17 0.50
C THR A 54 -17.68 9.87 1.47
N SER A 55 -16.42 10.12 1.11
CA SER A 55 -15.42 10.74 1.98
C SER A 55 -15.55 12.27 2.01
N LYS A 56 -15.14 12.88 3.12
CA LYS A 56 -15.13 14.34 3.25
C LYS A 56 -13.99 15.00 2.47
N LEU A 57 -12.84 14.32 2.42
CA LEU A 57 -11.65 14.73 1.68
C LEU A 57 -11.17 13.55 0.85
N VAL A 58 -10.59 13.85 -0.29
CA VAL A 58 -9.99 12.82 -1.18
C VAL A 58 -8.60 13.26 -1.60
N PHE A 59 -7.67 12.32 -1.53
CA PHE A 59 -6.33 12.45 -2.10
C PHE A 59 -6.20 11.46 -3.26
N TYR A 60 -6.21 11.95 -4.48
CA TYR A 60 -6.09 11.12 -5.67
C TYR A 60 -4.63 10.74 -5.93
N THR A 61 -4.36 9.43 -6.09
CA THR A 61 -3.01 8.91 -6.33
C THR A 61 -2.50 9.18 -7.74
N ARG A 62 -3.43 9.44 -8.70
CA ARG A 62 -3.13 9.72 -10.11
C ARG A 62 -2.25 8.66 -10.79
N ALA A 63 -2.44 7.40 -10.43
CA ALA A 63 -1.70 6.28 -11.01
C ALA A 63 -2.09 5.99 -12.48
N GLY A 64 -3.10 6.66 -13.01
CA GLY A 64 -3.68 6.34 -14.30
C GLY A 64 -4.54 5.07 -14.24
N ILE A 65 -4.87 4.52 -15.40
CA ILE A 65 -5.69 3.32 -15.51
C ILE A 65 -4.88 2.09 -15.09
N GLU A 66 -5.41 1.29 -14.18
CA GLU A 66 -4.89 -0.03 -13.83
C GLU A 66 -5.60 -1.06 -14.71
N ILE A 67 -4.83 -1.71 -15.61
CA ILE A 67 -5.39 -2.65 -16.61
C ILE A 67 -5.35 -4.09 -16.08
N GLY A 68 -4.31 -4.44 -15.33
CA GLY A 68 -4.14 -5.78 -14.78
C GLY A 68 -5.07 -6.03 -13.58
N VAL A 69 -5.49 -7.28 -13.41
CA VAL A 69 -6.23 -7.72 -12.22
C VAL A 69 -5.36 -7.57 -10.97
N ALA A 70 -4.10 -7.96 -11.05
CA ALA A 70 -3.11 -7.74 -10.01
C ALA A 70 -2.64 -6.29 -10.03
N SER A 71 -3.05 -5.51 -9.04
CA SER A 71 -2.65 -4.11 -8.91
C SER A 71 -1.14 -3.99 -8.64
N THR A 72 -0.43 -3.19 -9.42
CA THR A 72 1.03 -3.01 -9.31
C THR A 72 1.41 -1.56 -9.04
N LYS A 73 1.34 -0.69 -10.05
CA LYS A 73 1.67 0.74 -9.91
C LYS A 73 0.80 1.46 -8.88
N ALA A 74 -0.45 1.02 -8.69
CA ALA A 74 -1.35 1.61 -7.70
C ALA A 74 -0.82 1.41 -6.28
N PHE A 75 -0.21 0.27 -5.94
CA PHE A 75 0.44 0.06 -4.65
C PHE A 75 1.57 1.07 -4.41
N THR A 76 2.47 1.22 -5.38
CA THR A 76 3.59 2.19 -5.28
C THR A 76 3.09 3.62 -5.12
N THR A 77 2.08 4.02 -5.90
CA THR A 77 1.52 5.40 -5.80
C THR A 77 0.76 5.63 -4.51
N GLN A 78 0.14 4.60 -3.91
CA GLN A 78 -0.46 4.69 -2.58
C GLN A 78 0.61 4.90 -1.50
N LEU A 79 1.75 4.19 -1.57
CA LEU A 79 2.87 4.42 -0.66
C LEU A 79 3.42 5.84 -0.76
N VAL A 80 3.60 6.36 -1.98
CA VAL A 80 4.01 7.74 -2.22
C VAL A 80 2.99 8.73 -1.64
N SER A 81 1.70 8.48 -1.85
CA SER A 81 0.63 9.33 -1.31
C SER A 81 0.62 9.36 0.22
N LEU A 82 0.83 8.22 0.86
CA LEU A 82 0.95 8.11 2.32
C LEU A 82 2.20 8.83 2.84
N PHE A 83 3.31 8.73 2.13
CA PHE A 83 4.53 9.45 2.47
C PHE A 83 4.32 10.97 2.39
N ILE A 84 3.73 11.47 1.29
CA ILE A 84 3.39 12.89 1.12
C ILE A 84 2.45 13.37 2.22
N LEU A 85 1.41 12.58 2.55
CA LEU A 85 0.50 12.88 3.65
C LEU A 85 1.24 13.00 4.98
N THR A 86 2.16 12.06 5.26
CA THR A 86 2.97 12.07 6.49
C THR A 86 3.84 13.30 6.58
N VAL A 87 4.56 13.65 5.52
CA VAL A 87 5.39 14.86 5.44
C VAL A 87 4.54 16.12 5.64
N THR A 88 3.37 16.19 4.99
CA THR A 88 2.44 17.32 5.13
C THR A 88 1.93 17.47 6.56
N LEU A 89 1.55 16.37 7.19
CA LEU A 89 1.09 16.39 8.59
C LEU A 89 2.20 16.78 9.56
N ALA A 90 3.41 16.26 9.36
CA ALA A 90 4.57 16.61 10.18
C ALA A 90 4.95 18.10 10.06
N LYS A 91 4.89 18.65 8.84
CA LYS A 91 5.07 20.07 8.59
C LYS A 91 4.01 20.92 9.30
N ASN A 92 2.75 20.59 9.14
CA ASN A 92 1.63 21.33 9.75
C ASN A 92 1.68 21.28 11.30
N LYS A 93 2.15 20.17 11.86
CA LYS A 93 2.37 20.03 13.31
C LYS A 93 3.66 20.67 13.80
N LYS A 94 4.46 21.26 12.92
CA LYS A 94 5.75 21.89 13.24
C LYS A 94 6.77 20.94 13.90
N ILE A 95 6.66 19.62 13.67
CA ILE A 95 7.60 18.62 14.17
C ILE A 95 8.71 18.28 13.15
N MET A 96 8.68 18.94 12.00
CA MET A 96 9.69 18.80 10.94
C MET A 96 10.30 20.16 10.61
N ASN A 97 11.62 20.22 10.54
CA ASN A 97 12.32 21.43 10.10
C ASN A 97 12.44 21.48 8.56
N LYS A 98 12.70 22.70 8.04
CA LYS A 98 12.81 22.93 6.59
C LYS A 98 13.91 22.11 5.91
N LYS A 99 15.00 21.78 6.60
CA LYS A 99 16.12 20.99 6.05
C LYS A 99 15.68 19.55 5.79
N ILE A 100 14.95 18.96 6.73
CA ILE A 100 14.41 17.60 6.61
C ILE A 100 13.32 17.56 5.53
N GLU A 101 12.42 18.55 5.50
CA GLU A 101 11.40 18.66 4.45
C GLU A 101 12.04 18.69 3.07
N LYS A 102 13.05 19.56 2.87
CA LYS A 102 13.76 19.68 1.59
C LYS A 102 14.37 18.34 1.18
N LYS A 103 15.05 17.66 2.11
CA LYS A 103 15.63 16.33 1.86
C LYS A 103 14.58 15.33 1.38
N TYR A 104 13.44 15.22 2.08
CA TYR A 104 12.39 14.28 1.68
C TYR A 104 11.77 14.59 0.33
N LEU A 105 11.67 15.87 -0.04
CA LEU A 105 11.19 16.26 -1.38
C LEU A 105 12.22 15.94 -2.46
N GLU A 106 13.51 16.07 -2.17
CA GLU A 106 14.59 15.66 -3.07
C GLU A 106 14.61 14.14 -3.25
N ASP A 107 14.50 13.37 -2.16
CA ASP A 107 14.43 11.91 -2.19
C ASP A 107 13.23 11.42 -3.03
N LEU A 108 12.06 12.09 -2.92
CA LEU A 108 10.89 11.78 -3.76
C LEU A 108 11.16 12.04 -5.26
N ARG A 109 11.88 13.09 -5.60
CA ARG A 109 12.25 13.34 -7.00
C ARG A 109 13.20 12.28 -7.54
N CYS A 110 14.15 11.83 -6.72
CA CYS A 110 15.08 10.76 -7.07
C CYS A 110 14.38 9.40 -7.23
N LEU A 111 13.22 9.20 -6.61
CA LEU A 111 12.47 7.94 -6.67
C LEU A 111 12.14 7.53 -8.10
N VAL A 112 11.87 8.48 -9.00
CA VAL A 112 11.56 8.20 -10.42
C VAL A 112 12.72 7.44 -11.08
N GLY A 113 13.96 7.93 -10.89
CA GLY A 113 15.16 7.26 -11.40
C GLY A 113 15.38 5.89 -10.75
N GLY A 114 15.11 5.77 -9.46
CA GLY A 114 15.20 4.50 -8.74
C GLY A 114 14.20 3.45 -9.28
N ILE A 115 12.96 3.84 -9.55
CA ILE A 115 11.95 2.97 -10.15
C ILE A 115 12.39 2.55 -11.58
N GLN A 116 12.90 3.49 -12.39
CA GLN A 116 13.40 3.15 -13.73
C GLN A 116 14.56 2.16 -13.65
N SER A 117 15.48 2.33 -12.70
CA SER A 117 16.58 1.38 -12.48
C SER A 117 16.07 0.01 -12.08
N ALA A 118 15.04 -0.07 -11.24
CA ALA A 118 14.40 -1.35 -10.87
C ALA A 118 13.74 -2.03 -12.08
N LEU A 119 13.05 -1.27 -12.94
CA LEU A 119 12.44 -1.79 -14.16
C LEU A 119 13.49 -2.33 -15.15
N ASN A 120 14.67 -1.75 -15.19
CA ASN A 120 15.78 -2.22 -16.04
C ASN A 120 16.36 -3.58 -15.61
N LEU A 121 15.98 -4.08 -14.42
CA LEU A 121 16.34 -5.43 -13.97
C LEU A 121 15.48 -6.55 -14.59
N GLU A 122 14.50 -6.22 -15.43
CA GLU A 122 13.60 -7.19 -16.06
C GLU A 122 14.33 -8.38 -16.70
N PRO A 123 15.42 -8.21 -17.49
CA PRO A 123 16.12 -9.36 -18.07
C PRO A 123 16.70 -10.31 -17.03
N GLN A 124 17.23 -9.78 -15.92
CA GLN A 124 17.75 -10.58 -14.82
C GLN A 124 16.63 -11.31 -14.08
N ILE A 125 15.52 -10.61 -13.83
CA ILE A 125 14.34 -11.20 -13.17
C ILE A 125 13.74 -12.32 -14.03
N LYS A 126 13.72 -12.20 -15.35
CA LYS A 126 13.30 -13.26 -16.27
C LYS A 126 14.19 -14.52 -16.15
N GLN A 127 15.49 -14.36 -15.94
CA GLN A 127 16.37 -15.51 -15.69
C GLN A 127 16.04 -16.17 -14.34
N TRP A 128 15.85 -15.40 -13.28
CA TRP A 128 15.43 -15.94 -11.97
C TRP A 128 14.09 -16.65 -12.05
N ALA A 129 13.10 -16.10 -12.75
CA ALA A 129 11.79 -16.70 -12.93
C ALA A 129 11.86 -18.12 -13.49
N LYS A 130 12.84 -18.44 -14.35
CA LYS A 130 13.05 -19.81 -14.87
C LYS A 130 13.41 -20.80 -13.75
N HIS A 131 14.11 -20.39 -12.71
CA HIS A 131 14.45 -21.25 -11.57
C HIS A 131 13.23 -21.51 -10.68
N PHE A 132 12.23 -20.63 -10.72
CA PHE A 132 11.01 -20.75 -9.92
C PHE A 132 9.86 -21.44 -10.68
N SER A 133 9.95 -21.59 -12.00
CA SER A 133 8.85 -22.08 -12.85
C SER A 133 8.32 -23.47 -12.47
N ASN A 134 9.15 -24.31 -11.85
CA ASN A 134 8.80 -25.66 -11.42
C ASN A 134 8.60 -25.77 -9.90
N LYS A 135 8.47 -24.65 -9.20
CA LYS A 135 8.25 -24.61 -7.74
C LYS A 135 6.79 -24.41 -7.43
N GLU A 136 6.29 -25.19 -6.48
CA GLU A 136 4.90 -25.10 -6.02
C GLU A 136 4.73 -24.11 -4.87
N HIS A 137 5.81 -23.83 -4.14
CA HIS A 137 5.81 -22.97 -2.97
C HIS A 137 6.91 -21.91 -3.02
N ALA A 138 6.61 -20.73 -2.50
CA ALA A 138 7.57 -19.64 -2.36
C ALA A 138 7.39 -18.93 -1.01
N LEU A 139 8.49 -18.62 -0.34
CA LEU A 139 8.49 -17.80 0.87
C LEU A 139 9.11 -16.42 0.58
N PHE A 140 8.39 -15.40 0.97
CA PHE A 140 8.86 -14.02 0.91
C PHE A 140 9.26 -13.58 2.32
N LEU A 141 10.49 -13.15 2.51
CA LEU A 141 11.00 -12.77 3.80
C LEU A 141 11.27 -11.27 3.85
N GLY A 142 10.71 -10.60 4.84
CA GLY A 142 10.94 -9.18 5.07
C GLY A 142 11.23 -8.88 6.54
N ARG A 143 12.09 -7.88 6.80
CA ARG A 143 12.40 -7.44 8.15
C ARG A 143 11.97 -5.99 8.33
N GLY A 144 11.30 -5.66 9.45
CA GLY A 144 10.84 -4.31 9.75
C GLY A 144 9.95 -3.76 8.63
N ILE A 145 10.31 -2.62 8.06
CA ILE A 145 9.55 -1.96 6.97
C ILE A 145 9.49 -2.77 5.66
N HIS A 146 10.34 -3.77 5.48
CA HIS A 146 10.32 -4.64 4.30
C HIS A 146 9.32 -5.80 4.43
N TYR A 147 8.79 -6.08 5.62
CA TYR A 147 7.79 -7.14 5.78
C TYR A 147 6.48 -6.86 5.04
N PRO A 148 5.87 -5.67 5.11
CA PRO A 148 4.74 -5.33 4.27
C PRO A 148 5.01 -5.45 2.76
N ILE A 149 6.24 -5.18 2.31
CA ILE A 149 6.64 -5.36 0.91
C ILE A 149 6.70 -6.84 0.55
N ALA A 150 7.21 -7.68 1.46
CA ALA A 150 7.20 -9.13 1.28
C ALA A 150 5.76 -9.70 1.19
N LEU A 151 4.83 -9.18 2.00
CA LEU A 151 3.40 -9.53 1.91
C LEU A 151 2.82 -9.19 0.54
N GLU A 152 3.10 -7.99 0.01
CA GLU A 152 2.65 -7.59 -1.32
C GLU A 152 3.28 -8.46 -2.41
N GLY A 153 4.57 -8.77 -2.32
CA GLY A 153 5.26 -9.66 -3.27
C GLY A 153 4.64 -11.06 -3.30
N ALA A 154 4.38 -11.65 -2.13
CA ALA A 154 3.70 -12.94 -2.02
C ALA A 154 2.28 -12.90 -2.61
N LEU A 155 1.53 -11.81 -2.35
CA LEU A 155 0.21 -11.61 -2.93
C LEU A 155 0.29 -11.54 -4.46
N LYS A 156 1.20 -10.76 -5.01
CA LYS A 156 1.36 -10.65 -6.49
C LYS A 156 1.72 -11.98 -7.13
N LEU A 157 2.62 -12.76 -6.50
CA LEU A 157 2.96 -14.07 -7.03
C LEU A 157 1.73 -15.00 -7.04
N LYS A 158 0.96 -15.06 -5.96
CA LYS A 158 -0.29 -15.85 -5.90
C LYS A 158 -1.31 -15.44 -6.96
N GLU A 159 -1.55 -14.13 -7.09
CA GLU A 159 -2.55 -13.61 -8.02
C GLU A 159 -2.24 -13.90 -9.49
N ILE A 160 -0.95 -13.91 -9.86
CA ILE A 160 -0.53 -14.00 -11.26
C ILE A 160 -0.18 -15.43 -11.66
N SER A 161 0.47 -16.20 -10.78
CA SER A 161 1.04 -17.51 -11.12
C SER A 161 0.33 -18.71 -10.48
N TYR A 162 -0.55 -18.45 -9.52
CA TYR A 162 -1.19 -19.47 -8.67
C TYR A 162 -0.21 -20.31 -7.84
N VAL A 163 1.07 -19.94 -7.80
CA VAL A 163 2.06 -20.53 -6.89
C VAL A 163 1.68 -20.20 -5.45
N HIS A 164 1.69 -21.20 -4.57
CA HIS A 164 1.48 -20.94 -3.15
C HIS A 164 2.62 -20.07 -2.60
N ALA A 165 2.32 -18.86 -2.22
CA ALA A 165 3.30 -17.90 -1.73
C ALA A 165 2.85 -17.27 -0.42
N GLU A 166 3.74 -17.27 0.57
CA GLU A 166 3.50 -16.66 1.86
C GLU A 166 4.64 -15.73 2.26
N ALA A 167 4.33 -14.77 3.11
CA ALA A 167 5.34 -13.85 3.63
C ALA A 167 5.46 -13.97 5.14
N TYR A 168 6.71 -14.00 5.62
CA TYR A 168 7.03 -14.05 7.04
C TYR A 168 8.01 -12.95 7.42
N PRO A 169 7.91 -12.44 8.67
CA PRO A 169 8.98 -11.65 9.23
C PRO A 169 10.25 -12.48 9.29
N ALA A 170 11.36 -12.02 8.72
CA ALA A 170 12.59 -12.79 8.62
C ALA A 170 13.11 -13.28 9.98
N GLY A 171 12.85 -12.54 11.07
CA GLY A 171 13.21 -12.93 12.43
C GLY A 171 12.39 -14.11 12.97
N GLU A 172 11.19 -14.32 12.45
CA GLU A 172 10.26 -15.37 12.91
C GLU A 172 10.40 -16.69 12.12
N LEU A 173 11.27 -16.73 11.12
CA LEU A 173 11.41 -17.89 10.25
C LEU A 173 11.75 -19.19 11.01
N LYS A 174 12.55 -19.07 12.10
CA LYS A 174 12.92 -20.23 12.94
C LYS A 174 11.77 -20.74 13.82
N HIS A 175 10.70 -19.99 14.00
CA HIS A 175 9.61 -20.31 14.93
C HIS A 175 8.43 -21.02 14.23
N GLY A 176 8.75 -21.94 13.30
CA GLY A 176 7.79 -22.79 12.61
C GLY A 176 7.92 -22.80 11.09
N PRO A 177 7.99 -21.67 10.38
CA PRO A 177 8.02 -21.65 8.91
C PRO A 177 9.18 -22.43 8.26
N LEU A 178 10.30 -22.63 8.97
CA LEU A 178 11.39 -23.49 8.50
C LEU A 178 11.06 -24.99 8.48
N ALA A 179 9.97 -25.40 9.11
CA ALA A 179 9.53 -26.79 9.13
C ALA A 179 8.66 -27.15 7.90
N LEU A 180 8.35 -26.17 7.06
CA LEU A 180 7.67 -26.35 5.79
C LEU A 180 8.67 -26.55 4.67
#